data_6cc6ee86dcc2fd2a6f4572ab4dfc020a
#
_entry.id   6cc6ee86dcc2fd2a6f4572ab4dfc020a
#
_cell.length_a   1.000
_cell.length_b   1.000
_cell.length_c   1.000
_cell.angle_alpha   90.00
_cell.angle_beta   90.00
_cell.angle_gamma   90.00
#
_symmetry.space_group_name_H-M   'P 1'
#
loop_
_entity.id
_entity.type
_entity.pdbx_description
1 polymer ?
#
loop_
_entity_poly.entity_id
_entity_poly.type
_entity_poly.pdbx_seq_one_letter_code
_entity_poly.pdbx_strand_id
1 'polypeptide(L)'
;MFSVFTTVYAQLPDYNLLAPLPGTEKTGCAKPPCTDLQTYIPGLINWSMGVAAVMAFVVIVGGGIIYMTSDAIQGKTQGREWVERAIWGLLLVIGAWVILNTINPQILNFTLTIPRPTIITQVSVVPGNCQDCVLLSTLNNISGSGSVARVLANKLTPFNTALGSARISWRVTEAYPPVAGLHDDSCHAVGTCIDANINTVTVANINSFLSIASQNNLNAIYEVKTIEEYRRLVRAGAAPSSKIQVNPGATAAHFHIKS
;
A
#
# COMPACT_ATOMS: atom_id res chain seq x y z
N MET A 1 10.76 -32.47 -7.77
CA MET A 1 11.38 -31.20 -8.18
C MET A 1 10.65 -30.08 -7.44
N PHE A 2 11.18 -29.63 -6.30
CA PHE A 2 10.55 -28.59 -5.47
C PHE A 2 10.88 -27.21 -6.06
N SER A 3 9.88 -26.51 -6.61
CA SER A 3 10.02 -25.10 -7.01
C SER A 3 10.09 -24.25 -5.75
N VAL A 4 11.24 -23.67 -5.51
CA VAL A 4 11.44 -22.64 -4.48
C VAL A 4 10.74 -21.39 -4.97
N PHE A 5 9.60 -21.03 -4.37
CA PHE A 5 8.97 -19.72 -4.56
C PHE A 5 9.82 -18.67 -3.84
N THR A 6 10.69 -18.00 -4.60
CA THR A 6 11.35 -16.78 -4.11
C THR A 6 10.33 -15.66 -4.07
N THR A 7 9.85 -15.33 -2.88
CA THR A 7 9.06 -14.11 -2.64
C THR A 7 9.95 -12.90 -2.90
N VAL A 8 9.77 -12.25 -4.05
CA VAL A 8 10.44 -10.97 -4.37
C VAL A 8 9.73 -9.88 -3.58
N TYR A 9 10.34 -9.44 -2.48
CA TYR A 9 9.88 -8.27 -1.75
C TYR A 9 10.19 -7.01 -2.55
N ALA A 10 9.20 -6.08 -2.66
CA ALA A 10 9.45 -4.75 -3.19
C ALA A 10 10.38 -4.01 -2.26
N GLN A 11 11.59 -3.81 -2.67
CA GLN A 11 12.48 -2.88 -2.00
C GLN A 11 11.91 -1.46 -2.20
N LEU A 12 11.72 -0.74 -1.09
CA LEU A 12 11.46 0.68 -1.14
C LEU A 12 12.65 1.35 -1.87
N PRO A 13 12.38 2.41 -2.66
CA PRO A 13 13.46 3.09 -3.37
C PRO A 13 14.53 3.58 -2.38
N ASP A 14 15.78 3.33 -2.70
CA ASP A 14 16.92 3.85 -1.93
C ASP A 14 17.01 5.37 -2.17
N TYR A 15 17.21 6.12 -1.08
CA TYR A 15 17.37 7.57 -1.12
C TYR A 15 18.83 7.93 -0.86
N ASN A 16 19.37 8.86 -1.65
CA ASN A 16 20.71 9.41 -1.41
C ASN A 16 20.66 10.40 -0.23
N LEU A 17 21.50 10.17 0.78
CA LEU A 17 21.64 11.08 1.92
C LEU A 17 22.51 12.29 1.54
N LEU A 18 21.99 13.50 1.76
CA LEU A 18 22.76 14.74 1.61
C LEU A 18 23.75 14.92 2.78
N ALA A 19 23.38 14.47 3.97
CA ALA A 19 24.21 14.47 5.16
C ALA A 19 23.99 13.15 5.93
N PRO A 20 24.87 12.16 5.81
CA PRO A 20 24.72 10.90 6.51
C PRO A 20 24.92 11.07 8.01
N LEU A 21 23.99 10.51 8.79
CA LEU A 21 24.11 10.40 10.23
C LEU A 21 24.62 9.00 10.60
N PRO A 22 25.44 8.86 11.66
CA PRO A 22 25.94 7.56 12.09
C PRO A 22 24.80 6.56 12.32
N GLY A 23 24.86 5.38 11.69
CA GLY A 23 23.86 4.33 11.84
C GLY A 23 22.58 4.48 11.01
N THR A 24 22.51 5.50 10.12
CA THR A 24 21.38 5.68 9.20
C THR A 24 21.69 5.23 7.77
N GLU A 25 22.90 4.77 7.51
CA GLU A 25 23.34 4.31 6.19
C GLU A 25 23.00 2.84 5.98
N LYS A 26 22.61 2.51 4.75
CA LYS A 26 22.39 1.15 4.29
C LYS A 26 23.59 0.63 3.54
N THR A 27 23.98 -0.61 3.78
CA THR A 27 25.05 -1.30 3.03
C THR A 27 24.48 -1.96 1.77
N GLY A 28 25.25 -1.92 0.68
CA GLY A 28 24.91 -2.66 -0.55
C GLY A 28 24.04 -1.93 -1.57
N CYS A 29 23.94 -0.62 -1.49
CA CYS A 29 23.27 0.20 -2.49
C CYS A 29 24.16 0.58 -3.68
N ALA A 30 23.53 0.90 -4.81
CA ALA A 30 24.21 1.23 -6.05
C ALA A 30 25.04 2.52 -5.97
N LYS A 31 24.70 3.44 -5.04
CA LYS A 31 25.33 4.76 -4.92
C LYS A 31 25.38 5.22 -3.45
N PRO A 32 26.44 4.89 -2.69
CA PRO A 32 26.62 5.39 -1.31
C PRO A 32 26.89 6.91 -1.27
N PRO A 33 26.47 7.63 -0.18
CA PRO A 33 25.69 7.17 0.96
C PRO A 33 24.18 7.09 0.64
N CYS A 34 23.56 5.94 0.87
CA CYS A 34 22.15 5.75 0.64
C CYS A 34 21.45 5.18 1.88
N THR A 35 20.16 5.32 1.93
CA THR A 35 19.32 4.77 2.98
C THR A 35 17.93 4.41 2.45
N ASP A 36 17.20 3.61 3.19
CA ASP A 36 15.78 3.44 3.06
C ASP A 36 15.07 3.85 4.36
N LEU A 37 13.76 4.01 4.31
CA LEU A 37 12.97 4.44 5.45
C LEU A 37 13.11 3.46 6.64
N GLN A 38 13.28 2.18 6.35
CA GLN A 38 13.42 1.13 7.37
C GLN A 38 14.75 1.22 8.14
N THR A 39 15.82 1.62 7.49
CA THR A 39 17.14 1.81 8.09
C THR A 39 17.28 3.19 8.73
N TYR A 40 16.72 4.22 8.08
CA TYR A 40 16.87 5.61 8.52
C TYR A 40 16.15 5.88 9.85
N ILE A 41 14.91 5.45 10.02
CA ILE A 41 14.12 5.77 11.23
C ILE A 41 14.74 5.14 12.49
N PRO A 42 15.05 3.83 12.54
CA PRO A 42 15.73 3.25 13.71
C PRO A 42 17.10 3.86 13.97
N GLY A 43 17.89 4.14 12.92
CA GLY A 43 19.19 4.80 13.03
C GLY A 43 19.07 6.19 13.64
N LEU A 44 18.11 7.00 13.21
CA LEU A 44 17.83 8.33 13.76
C LEU A 44 17.42 8.28 15.23
N ILE A 45 16.57 7.32 15.61
CA ILE A 45 16.15 7.12 17.01
C ILE A 45 17.36 6.77 17.88
N ASN A 46 18.18 5.81 17.46
CA ASN A 46 19.38 5.39 18.20
C ASN A 46 20.40 6.54 18.34
N TRP A 47 20.63 7.28 17.25
CA TRP A 47 21.53 8.43 17.25
C TRP A 47 21.02 9.53 18.21
N SER A 48 19.71 9.84 18.17
CA SER A 48 19.11 10.86 19.04
C SER A 48 19.17 10.49 20.53
N MET A 49 19.00 9.19 20.87
CA MET A 49 19.17 8.70 22.22
C MET A 49 20.63 8.87 22.72
N GLY A 50 21.61 8.58 21.85
CA GLY A 50 23.02 8.80 22.16
C GLY A 50 23.34 10.27 22.42
N VAL A 51 22.86 11.18 21.57
CA VAL A 51 23.03 12.63 21.77
C VAL A 51 22.35 13.10 23.05
N ALA A 52 21.13 12.64 23.34
CA ALA A 52 20.41 12.99 24.56
C ALA A 52 21.19 12.56 25.82
N ALA A 53 21.78 11.36 25.83
CA ALA A 53 22.62 10.89 26.95
C ALA A 53 23.87 11.74 27.14
N VAL A 54 24.58 12.09 26.07
CA VAL A 54 25.76 12.96 26.15
C VAL A 54 25.37 14.36 26.64
N MET A 55 24.29 14.94 26.14
CA MET A 55 23.82 16.25 26.59
C MET A 55 23.39 16.24 28.04
N ALA A 56 22.71 15.20 28.52
CA ALA A 56 22.35 15.04 29.90
C ALA A 56 23.59 14.97 30.81
N PHE A 57 24.61 14.20 30.39
CA PHE A 57 25.89 14.11 31.09
C PHE A 57 26.59 15.47 31.20
N VAL A 58 26.67 16.23 30.14
CA VAL A 58 27.28 17.58 30.12
C VAL A 58 26.54 18.52 31.08
N VAL A 59 25.19 18.50 31.08
CA VAL A 59 24.37 19.33 31.94
C VAL A 59 24.54 18.93 33.41
N ILE A 60 24.60 17.62 33.75
CA ILE A 60 24.85 17.14 35.11
C ILE A 60 26.22 17.57 35.62
N VAL A 61 27.26 17.41 34.79
CA VAL A 61 28.62 17.84 35.14
C VAL A 61 28.68 19.34 35.34
N GLY A 62 28.11 20.12 34.40
CA GLY A 62 28.05 21.58 34.50
C GLY A 62 27.28 22.06 35.72
N GLY A 63 26.10 21.47 36.02
CA GLY A 63 25.31 21.75 37.20
C GLY A 63 26.05 21.39 38.52
N GLY A 64 26.79 20.26 38.50
CA GLY A 64 27.65 19.86 39.61
C GLY A 64 28.81 20.83 39.89
N ILE A 65 29.46 21.33 38.84
CA ILE A 65 30.52 22.34 38.95
C ILE A 65 29.94 23.63 39.53
N ILE A 66 28.82 24.14 39.04
CA ILE A 66 28.14 25.33 39.56
C ILE A 66 27.79 25.14 41.04
N TYR A 67 27.27 23.97 41.39
CA TYR A 67 26.93 23.64 42.78
C TYR A 67 28.13 23.68 43.74
N MET A 68 29.29 23.14 43.30
CA MET A 68 30.52 23.10 44.12
C MET A 68 31.26 24.43 44.17
N THR A 69 31.27 25.21 43.09
CA THR A 69 32.05 26.46 42.98
C THR A 69 31.30 27.70 43.48
N SER A 70 29.99 27.61 43.67
CA SER A 70 29.16 28.74 44.09
C SER A 70 29.13 28.84 45.62
N ASP A 71 29.64 29.95 46.18
CA ASP A 71 29.51 30.28 47.62
C ASP A 71 28.12 30.86 47.93
N ALA A 72 27.40 31.37 46.95
CA ALA A 72 26.07 31.93 47.13
C ALA A 72 24.99 30.82 47.16
N ILE A 73 24.03 30.94 48.06
CA ILE A 73 22.87 30.04 48.19
C ILE A 73 22.14 29.91 46.87
N GLN A 74 22.02 31.02 46.10
CA GLN A 74 21.32 31.09 44.83
C GLN A 74 22.02 30.27 43.74
N GLY A 75 23.33 30.22 43.69
CA GLY A 75 24.09 29.39 42.74
C GLY A 75 23.96 27.90 43.04
N LYS A 76 23.93 27.50 44.31
CA LYS A 76 23.73 26.10 44.71
C LYS A 76 22.32 25.62 44.31
N THR A 77 21.31 26.45 44.50
CA THR A 77 19.94 26.13 44.09
C THR A 77 19.87 25.95 42.55
N GLN A 78 20.48 26.84 41.79
CA GLN A 78 20.52 26.78 40.33
C GLN A 78 21.25 25.51 39.83
N GLY A 79 22.42 25.18 40.40
CA GLY A 79 23.15 23.95 40.04
C GLY A 79 22.33 22.68 40.29
N ARG A 80 21.61 22.62 41.41
CA ARG A 80 20.72 21.51 41.76
C ARG A 80 19.55 21.41 40.77
N GLU A 81 18.91 22.53 40.39
CA GLU A 81 17.82 22.52 39.43
C GLU A 81 18.27 22.03 38.04
N TRP A 82 19.47 22.35 37.60
CA TRP A 82 19.98 21.87 36.32
C TRP A 82 20.16 20.35 36.34
N VAL A 83 20.75 19.80 37.41
CA VAL A 83 20.91 18.35 37.55
C VAL A 83 19.56 17.65 37.64
N GLU A 84 18.62 18.17 38.41
CA GLU A 84 17.28 17.60 38.55
C GLU A 84 16.52 17.56 37.20
N ARG A 85 16.54 18.66 36.44
CA ARG A 85 15.93 18.74 35.11
C ARG A 85 16.57 17.78 34.14
N ALA A 86 17.90 17.61 34.16
CA ALA A 86 18.60 16.66 33.30
C ALA A 86 18.22 15.20 33.63
N ILE A 87 18.10 14.86 34.92
CA ILE A 87 17.68 13.52 35.36
C ILE A 87 16.24 13.23 34.92
N TRP A 88 15.31 14.18 35.12
CA TRP A 88 13.94 14.01 34.66
C TRP A 88 13.84 13.87 33.13
N GLY A 89 14.61 14.63 32.38
CA GLY A 89 14.68 14.49 30.91
C GLY A 89 15.19 13.11 30.47
N LEU A 90 16.24 12.61 31.13
CA LEU A 90 16.80 11.29 30.84
C LEU A 90 15.81 10.17 31.21
N LEU A 91 15.12 10.27 32.35
CA LEU A 91 14.10 9.31 32.74
C LEU A 91 12.92 9.26 31.75
N LEU A 92 12.51 10.41 31.20
CA LEU A 92 11.48 10.47 30.18
C LEU A 92 11.91 9.75 28.88
N VAL A 93 13.15 9.95 28.42
CA VAL A 93 13.68 9.29 27.23
C VAL A 93 13.75 7.78 27.42
N ILE A 94 14.30 7.32 28.54
CA ILE A 94 14.39 5.89 28.87
C ILE A 94 12.99 5.30 29.04
N GLY A 95 12.08 5.99 29.74
CA GLY A 95 10.71 5.57 29.94
C GLY A 95 9.94 5.43 28.65
N ALA A 96 10.07 6.39 27.72
CA ALA A 96 9.45 6.31 26.41
C ALA A 96 9.95 5.09 25.62
N TRP A 97 11.26 4.84 25.64
CA TRP A 97 11.84 3.67 24.99
C TRP A 97 11.31 2.35 25.58
N VAL A 98 11.29 2.23 26.92
CA VAL A 98 10.78 1.05 27.62
C VAL A 98 9.31 0.81 27.29
N ILE A 99 8.48 1.86 27.30
CA ILE A 99 7.05 1.77 26.99
C ILE A 99 6.86 1.29 25.53
N LEU A 100 7.55 1.90 24.57
CA LEU A 100 7.45 1.50 23.17
C LEU A 100 7.92 0.07 22.94
N ASN A 101 9.02 -0.33 23.58
CA ASN A 101 9.57 -1.68 23.48
C ASN A 101 8.66 -2.74 24.13
N THR A 102 7.90 -2.36 25.16
CA THR A 102 7.00 -3.29 25.88
C THR A 102 5.64 -3.42 25.21
N ILE A 103 5.08 -2.32 24.69
CA ILE A 103 3.75 -2.32 24.05
C ILE A 103 3.84 -2.89 22.64
N ASN A 104 4.80 -2.44 21.86
CA ASN A 104 4.97 -2.93 20.48
C ASN A 104 6.43 -2.76 20.00
N PRO A 105 7.27 -3.80 20.14
CA PRO A 105 8.67 -3.77 19.69
C PRO A 105 8.81 -3.55 18.16
N GLN A 106 7.74 -3.79 17.39
CA GLN A 106 7.75 -3.57 15.94
C GLN A 106 7.78 -2.06 15.57
N ILE A 107 7.40 -1.18 16.49
CA ILE A 107 7.51 0.28 16.30
C ILE A 107 8.97 0.71 16.29
N LEU A 108 9.81 0.06 17.07
CA LEU A 108 11.26 0.31 17.12
C LEU A 108 12.00 -0.37 15.96
N ASN A 109 11.48 -1.51 15.49
CA ASN A 109 11.93 -2.22 14.30
C ASN A 109 10.96 -1.94 13.17
N PHE A 110 11.10 -0.80 12.52
CA PHE A 110 10.19 -0.28 11.52
C PHE A 110 10.18 -1.13 10.23
N THR A 111 9.58 -2.32 10.30
CA THR A 111 9.33 -3.17 9.13
C THR A 111 8.00 -2.74 8.48
N LEU A 112 8.07 -1.74 7.63
CA LEU A 112 6.97 -1.37 6.74
C LEU A 112 6.77 -2.48 5.70
N THR A 113 6.05 -3.51 6.07
CA THR A 113 5.48 -4.45 5.09
C THR A 113 4.24 -3.76 4.50
N ILE A 114 4.44 -2.87 3.55
CA ILE A 114 3.33 -2.39 2.72
C ILE A 114 2.96 -3.60 1.85
N PRO A 115 1.76 -4.19 2.02
CA PRO A 115 1.32 -5.22 1.09
C PRO A 115 1.34 -4.56 -0.29
N ARG A 116 2.17 -5.09 -1.17
CA ARG A 116 2.16 -4.64 -2.57
C ARG A 116 0.74 -4.81 -3.08
N PRO A 117 0.16 -3.80 -3.74
CA PRO A 117 -0.91 -4.10 -4.66
C PRO A 117 -0.39 -5.22 -5.57
N THR A 118 -1.13 -6.30 -5.68
CA THR A 118 -0.72 -7.44 -6.49
C THR A 118 -0.44 -6.92 -7.90
N ILE A 119 0.85 -6.83 -8.27
CA ILE A 119 1.23 -6.52 -9.63
C ILE A 119 1.00 -7.83 -10.37
N ILE A 120 -0.05 -7.87 -11.16
CA ILE A 120 -0.30 -9.02 -12.02
C ILE A 120 0.78 -9.00 -13.09
N THR A 121 1.72 -9.93 -12.99
CA THR A 121 2.75 -10.12 -14.02
C THR A 121 2.06 -10.70 -15.25
N GLN A 122 2.29 -10.11 -16.41
CA GLN A 122 1.72 -10.59 -17.69
C GLN A 122 2.09 -12.07 -17.90
N VAL A 123 1.08 -12.91 -17.82
CA VAL A 123 1.20 -14.30 -18.25
C VAL A 123 0.76 -14.35 -19.72
N SER A 124 1.64 -14.79 -20.60
CA SER A 124 1.27 -15.05 -22.00
C SER A 124 0.21 -16.16 -22.00
N VAL A 125 -1.04 -15.75 -22.16
CA VAL A 125 -2.17 -16.69 -22.20
C VAL A 125 -2.32 -17.21 -23.61
N VAL A 126 -2.17 -18.52 -23.76
CA VAL A 126 -2.56 -19.21 -24.98
C VAL A 126 -4.09 -19.18 -25.06
N PRO A 127 -4.68 -18.71 -26.17
CA PRO A 127 -6.13 -18.67 -26.32
C PRO A 127 -6.73 -20.06 -26.08
N GLY A 128 -7.55 -20.16 -25.04
CA GLY A 128 -8.30 -21.38 -24.72
C GLY A 128 -9.57 -21.48 -25.60
N ASN A 129 -10.30 -22.58 -25.45
CA ASN A 129 -11.56 -22.77 -26.11
C ASN A 129 -12.72 -22.56 -25.11
N CYS A 130 -13.58 -21.61 -25.38
CA CYS A 130 -14.80 -21.43 -24.59
C CYS A 130 -15.89 -22.36 -25.08
N GLN A 131 -16.07 -23.50 -24.41
CA GLN A 131 -16.98 -24.57 -24.84
C GLN A 131 -18.47 -24.25 -24.68
N ASP A 132 -18.85 -23.34 -23.77
CA ASP A 132 -20.25 -22.97 -23.50
C ASP A 132 -20.37 -21.44 -23.39
N CYS A 133 -19.95 -20.77 -24.45
CA CYS A 133 -20.03 -19.32 -24.52
C CYS A 133 -21.33 -18.82 -25.14
N VAL A 134 -21.84 -17.73 -24.58
CA VAL A 134 -23.02 -16.98 -25.02
C VAL A 134 -22.54 -15.62 -25.54
N LEU A 135 -23.06 -15.19 -26.69
CA LEU A 135 -22.77 -13.86 -27.23
C LEU A 135 -23.31 -12.76 -26.33
N LEU A 136 -22.52 -11.76 -26.02
CA LEU A 136 -22.97 -10.59 -25.23
C LEU A 136 -24.16 -9.89 -25.88
N SER A 137 -24.24 -9.85 -27.20
CA SER A 137 -25.38 -9.27 -27.94
C SER A 137 -26.71 -9.98 -27.71
N THR A 138 -26.70 -11.21 -27.20
CA THR A 138 -27.94 -11.95 -26.85
C THR A 138 -28.37 -11.69 -25.40
N LEU A 139 -27.53 -11.03 -24.61
CA LEU A 139 -27.86 -10.64 -23.22
C LEU A 139 -28.51 -9.25 -23.25
N ASN A 140 -29.72 -9.16 -22.69
CA ASN A 140 -30.54 -7.94 -22.73
C ASN A 140 -29.80 -6.71 -22.21
N ASN A 141 -29.64 -5.70 -23.06
CA ASN A 141 -29.10 -4.37 -22.73
C ASN A 141 -27.66 -4.34 -22.18
N ILE A 142 -26.82 -5.37 -22.45
CA ILE A 142 -25.40 -5.32 -22.14
C ILE A 142 -24.67 -4.80 -23.37
N SER A 143 -24.07 -3.62 -23.23
CA SER A 143 -23.27 -3.01 -24.30
C SER A 143 -21.86 -3.63 -24.33
N GLY A 144 -21.44 -4.07 -25.51
CA GLY A 144 -20.12 -4.66 -25.74
C GLY A 144 -20.15 -5.72 -26.85
N SER A 145 -18.97 -6.21 -27.21
CA SER A 145 -18.79 -7.27 -28.21
C SER A 145 -18.08 -8.47 -27.60
N GLY A 146 -18.23 -9.64 -28.23
CA GLY A 146 -17.61 -10.88 -27.78
C GLY A 146 -18.60 -11.83 -27.09
N SER A 147 -18.07 -12.83 -26.44
CA SER A 147 -18.82 -13.90 -25.78
C SER A 147 -18.35 -14.10 -24.34
N VAL A 148 -19.21 -14.67 -23.52
CA VAL A 148 -18.90 -15.03 -22.13
C VAL A 148 -19.40 -16.43 -21.82
N ALA A 149 -18.74 -17.14 -20.94
CA ALA A 149 -19.21 -18.42 -20.46
C ALA A 149 -20.61 -18.29 -19.84
N ARG A 150 -21.47 -19.29 -20.05
CA ARG A 150 -22.86 -19.26 -19.56
C ARG A 150 -22.97 -19.00 -18.06
N VAL A 151 -22.04 -19.49 -17.26
CA VAL A 151 -22.01 -19.23 -15.82
C VAL A 151 -21.86 -17.73 -15.54
N LEU A 152 -21.01 -17.03 -16.26
CA LEU A 152 -20.86 -15.57 -16.16
C LEU A 152 -22.09 -14.85 -16.71
N ALA A 153 -22.61 -15.25 -17.87
CA ALA A 153 -23.80 -14.68 -18.50
C ALA A 153 -25.01 -14.65 -17.56
N ASN A 154 -25.24 -15.74 -16.85
CA ASN A 154 -26.34 -15.87 -15.87
C ASN A 154 -26.26 -14.86 -14.72
N LYS A 155 -25.03 -14.47 -14.33
CA LYS A 155 -24.81 -13.47 -13.28
C LYS A 155 -24.82 -12.04 -13.83
N LEU A 156 -24.41 -11.85 -15.09
CA LEU A 156 -24.37 -10.52 -15.72
C LEU A 156 -25.77 -9.93 -15.96
N THR A 157 -26.78 -10.76 -16.22
CA THR A 157 -28.14 -10.28 -16.45
C THR A 157 -28.75 -9.59 -15.23
N PRO A 158 -28.83 -10.20 -14.02
CA PRO A 158 -29.31 -9.51 -12.83
C PRO A 158 -28.39 -8.35 -12.40
N PHE A 159 -27.08 -8.47 -12.58
CA PHE A 159 -26.14 -7.41 -12.33
C PHE A 159 -26.40 -6.16 -13.17
N ASN A 160 -26.62 -6.34 -14.50
CA ASN A 160 -26.97 -5.25 -15.40
C ASN A 160 -28.27 -4.55 -15.00
N THR A 161 -29.27 -5.31 -14.59
CA THR A 161 -30.54 -4.76 -14.10
C THR A 161 -30.34 -3.92 -12.84
N ALA A 162 -29.52 -4.40 -11.89
CA ALA A 162 -29.21 -3.68 -10.66
C ALA A 162 -28.42 -2.38 -10.91
N LEU A 163 -27.47 -2.40 -11.85
CA LEU A 163 -26.73 -1.19 -12.27
C LEU A 163 -27.69 -0.17 -12.93
N GLY A 164 -28.62 -0.62 -13.77
CA GLY A 164 -29.64 0.23 -14.35
C GLY A 164 -30.50 0.91 -13.30
N SER A 165 -30.92 0.19 -12.26
CA SER A 165 -31.66 0.74 -11.11
C SER A 165 -30.84 1.79 -10.34
N ALA A 166 -29.54 1.60 -10.25
CA ALA A 166 -28.61 2.55 -9.65
C ALA A 166 -28.19 3.71 -10.60
N ARG A 167 -28.74 3.75 -11.82
CA ARG A 167 -28.41 4.73 -12.88
C ARG A 167 -26.92 4.74 -13.27
N ILE A 168 -26.27 3.58 -13.19
CA ILE A 168 -24.88 3.41 -13.59
C ILE A 168 -24.86 2.78 -14.99
N SER A 169 -24.53 3.59 -15.99
CA SER A 169 -24.32 3.09 -17.36
C SER A 169 -22.90 2.53 -17.49
N TRP A 170 -22.79 1.36 -18.08
CA TRP A 170 -21.55 0.63 -18.24
C TRP A 170 -21.48 -0.08 -19.59
N ARG A 171 -20.31 -0.53 -19.97
CA ARG A 171 -20.09 -1.34 -21.17
C ARG A 171 -18.98 -2.35 -20.94
N VAL A 172 -19.07 -3.50 -21.57
CA VAL A 172 -17.99 -4.47 -21.68
C VAL A 172 -16.98 -3.96 -22.70
N THR A 173 -15.73 -3.86 -22.29
CA THR A 173 -14.63 -3.41 -23.16
C THR A 173 -13.86 -4.59 -23.70
N GLU A 174 -13.87 -5.73 -23.00
CA GLU A 174 -13.24 -6.95 -23.42
C GLU A 174 -13.97 -8.20 -22.91
N ALA A 175 -14.12 -9.19 -23.77
CA ALA A 175 -14.69 -10.50 -23.53
C ALA A 175 -13.99 -11.55 -24.40
N TYR A 176 -14.42 -12.82 -24.36
CA TYR A 176 -13.89 -13.85 -25.26
C TYR A 176 -14.30 -13.60 -26.73
N PRO A 177 -13.42 -13.80 -27.74
CA PRO A 177 -12.01 -14.13 -27.60
C PRO A 177 -11.19 -12.92 -27.14
N PRO A 178 -10.17 -13.14 -26.30
CA PRO A 178 -9.30 -12.06 -25.84
C PRO A 178 -8.48 -11.47 -27.00
N VAL A 179 -8.15 -10.18 -26.90
CA VAL A 179 -7.22 -9.54 -27.83
C VAL A 179 -5.81 -10.04 -27.55
N ALA A 180 -5.15 -10.62 -28.54
CA ALA A 180 -3.83 -11.21 -28.37
C ALA A 180 -2.80 -10.22 -27.77
N GLY A 181 -2.12 -10.61 -26.71
CA GLY A 181 -1.01 -9.88 -26.12
C GLY A 181 -1.35 -8.87 -25.05
N LEU A 182 -2.62 -8.75 -24.62
CA LEU A 182 -3.04 -7.75 -23.62
C LEU A 182 -3.57 -8.34 -22.30
N HIS A 183 -3.50 -9.68 -22.12
CA HIS A 183 -4.18 -10.35 -21.00
C HIS A 183 -3.24 -10.93 -19.98
N ASP A 184 -3.48 -10.54 -18.71
CA ASP A 184 -2.77 -11.05 -17.54
C ASP A 184 -3.47 -12.26 -16.90
N ASP A 185 -4.72 -12.56 -17.29
CA ASP A 185 -5.51 -13.62 -16.67
C ASP A 185 -6.07 -14.62 -17.70
N SER A 186 -5.84 -15.91 -17.43
CA SER A 186 -6.33 -17.02 -18.24
C SER A 186 -7.86 -17.08 -18.37
N CYS A 187 -8.60 -16.38 -17.49
CA CYS A 187 -10.06 -16.40 -17.50
C CYS A 187 -10.68 -15.77 -18.76
N HIS A 188 -10.01 -14.80 -19.40
CA HIS A 188 -10.44 -14.26 -20.70
C HIS A 188 -10.38 -15.32 -21.79
N ALA A 189 -9.38 -16.20 -21.75
CA ALA A 189 -9.19 -17.27 -22.72
C ALA A 189 -10.27 -18.37 -22.66
N VAL A 190 -11.04 -18.42 -21.58
CA VAL A 190 -12.15 -19.38 -21.39
C VAL A 190 -13.50 -18.69 -21.18
N GLY A 191 -13.56 -17.35 -21.30
CA GLY A 191 -14.78 -16.57 -21.21
C GLY A 191 -15.39 -16.43 -19.80
N THR A 192 -14.63 -16.76 -18.73
CA THR A 192 -15.12 -16.68 -17.34
C THR A 192 -14.88 -15.33 -16.69
N CYS A 193 -14.27 -14.39 -17.39
CA CYS A 193 -14.15 -12.99 -17.00
C CYS A 193 -14.36 -12.03 -18.17
N ILE A 194 -14.59 -10.78 -17.84
CA ILE A 194 -14.70 -9.65 -18.76
C ILE A 194 -14.06 -8.41 -18.16
N ASP A 195 -13.63 -7.51 -19.03
CA ASP A 195 -13.28 -6.15 -18.66
C ASP A 195 -14.44 -5.20 -19.01
N ALA A 196 -14.63 -4.21 -18.17
CA ALA A 196 -15.75 -3.28 -18.29
C ALA A 196 -15.39 -1.87 -17.84
N ASN A 197 -16.08 -0.88 -18.40
CA ASN A 197 -15.99 0.50 -18.00
C ASN A 197 -17.36 1.10 -17.70
N ILE A 198 -17.41 2.06 -16.79
CA ILE A 198 -18.58 2.89 -16.52
C ILE A 198 -18.44 4.23 -17.24
N ASN A 199 -19.56 4.79 -17.70
CA ASN A 199 -19.53 6.04 -18.47
C ASN A 199 -19.11 7.25 -17.62
N THR A 200 -19.46 7.24 -16.32
CA THR A 200 -19.11 8.32 -15.38
C THR A 200 -18.27 7.77 -14.24
N VAL A 201 -16.96 7.96 -14.32
CA VAL A 201 -15.99 7.47 -13.35
C VAL A 201 -15.91 8.44 -12.17
N THR A 202 -16.65 8.12 -11.09
CA THR A 202 -16.57 8.77 -9.78
C THR A 202 -16.32 7.71 -8.71
N VAL A 203 -15.75 8.12 -7.58
CA VAL A 203 -15.54 7.20 -6.44
C VAL A 203 -16.85 6.57 -5.98
N ALA A 204 -17.95 7.33 -5.97
CA ALA A 204 -19.27 6.82 -5.61
C ALA A 204 -19.73 5.72 -6.58
N ASN A 205 -19.56 5.94 -7.89
CA ASN A 205 -19.95 4.96 -8.91
C ASN A 205 -19.04 3.72 -8.88
N ILE A 206 -17.75 3.87 -8.63
CA ILE A 206 -16.82 2.74 -8.43
C ILE A 206 -17.29 1.88 -7.24
N ASN A 207 -17.53 2.51 -6.09
CA ASN A 207 -17.99 1.81 -4.89
C ASN A 207 -19.33 1.11 -5.11
N SER A 208 -20.29 1.78 -5.75
CA SER A 208 -21.60 1.21 -6.06
C SER A 208 -21.47 0.02 -7.02
N PHE A 209 -20.66 0.14 -8.06
CA PHE A 209 -20.41 -0.94 -9.02
C PHE A 209 -19.82 -2.19 -8.34
N LEU A 210 -18.78 -2.02 -7.51
CA LEU A 210 -18.15 -3.11 -6.77
C LEU A 210 -19.11 -3.77 -5.77
N SER A 211 -19.94 -2.97 -5.09
CA SER A 211 -20.95 -3.46 -4.16
C SER A 211 -22.03 -4.27 -4.88
N ILE A 212 -22.59 -3.75 -5.98
CA ILE A 212 -23.62 -4.44 -6.78
C ILE A 212 -23.05 -5.72 -7.39
N ALA A 213 -21.79 -5.72 -7.86
CA ALA A 213 -21.12 -6.93 -8.34
C ALA A 213 -21.06 -8.01 -7.26
N SER A 214 -20.66 -7.66 -6.06
CA SER A 214 -20.60 -8.59 -4.92
C SER A 214 -21.98 -9.16 -4.57
N GLN A 215 -23.02 -8.33 -4.58
CA GLN A 215 -24.41 -8.77 -4.33
C GLN A 215 -24.93 -9.77 -5.37
N ASN A 216 -24.38 -9.71 -6.59
CA ASN A 216 -24.72 -10.63 -7.69
C ASN A 216 -23.73 -11.79 -7.82
N ASN A 217 -22.95 -12.08 -6.77
CA ASN A 217 -21.96 -13.15 -6.75
C ASN A 217 -20.90 -13.04 -7.87
N LEU A 218 -20.57 -11.81 -8.23
CA LEU A 218 -19.47 -11.48 -9.15
C LEU A 218 -18.26 -10.98 -8.34
N ASN A 219 -17.09 -11.46 -8.69
CA ASN A 219 -15.86 -10.93 -8.14
C ASN A 219 -15.32 -9.84 -9.06
N ALA A 220 -15.66 -8.59 -8.77
CA ALA A 220 -15.15 -7.43 -9.50
C ALA A 220 -14.02 -6.76 -8.74
N ILE A 221 -12.99 -6.33 -9.48
CA ILE A 221 -11.91 -5.47 -9.02
C ILE A 221 -11.81 -4.27 -9.96
N TYR A 222 -11.39 -3.13 -9.44
CA TYR A 222 -11.11 -1.94 -10.26
C TYR A 222 -9.60 -1.83 -10.45
N GLU A 223 -9.14 -2.03 -11.65
CA GLU A 223 -7.73 -1.96 -12.02
C GLU A 223 -7.36 -0.55 -12.46
N VAL A 224 -6.26 -0.03 -11.95
CA VAL A 224 -5.69 1.26 -12.32
C VAL A 224 -4.25 1.08 -12.79
N LYS A 225 -3.81 1.96 -13.68
CA LYS A 225 -2.49 1.81 -14.30
C LYS A 225 -1.33 2.16 -13.37
N THR A 226 -1.53 3.14 -12.47
CA THR A 226 -0.45 3.68 -11.63
C THR A 226 -0.75 3.65 -10.16
N ILE A 227 0.30 3.62 -9.35
CA ILE A 227 0.20 3.68 -7.89
C ILE A 227 -0.32 5.05 -7.41
N GLU A 228 -0.06 6.12 -8.15
CA GLU A 228 -0.57 7.46 -7.87
C GLU A 228 -2.09 7.49 -8.02
N GLU A 229 -2.62 6.88 -9.07
CA GLU A 229 -4.06 6.76 -9.30
C GLU A 229 -4.73 5.94 -8.19
N TYR A 230 -4.15 4.79 -7.83
CA TYR A 230 -4.59 4.00 -6.68
C TYR A 230 -4.66 4.83 -5.40
N ARG A 231 -3.56 5.52 -5.06
CA ARG A 231 -3.50 6.35 -3.84
C ARG A 231 -4.53 7.48 -3.85
N ARG A 232 -4.75 8.09 -5.01
CA ARG A 232 -5.76 9.14 -5.19
C ARG A 232 -7.17 8.62 -4.92
N LEU A 233 -7.52 7.47 -5.50
CA LEU A 233 -8.84 6.85 -5.33
C LEU A 233 -9.09 6.42 -3.88
N VAL A 234 -8.12 5.76 -3.25
CA VAL A 234 -8.25 5.32 -1.85
C VAL A 234 -8.39 6.51 -0.91
N ARG A 235 -7.61 7.59 -1.09
CA ARG A 235 -7.77 8.82 -0.30
C ARG A 235 -9.12 9.51 -0.53
N ALA A 236 -9.68 9.38 -1.71
CA ALA A 236 -11.00 9.92 -2.05
C ALA A 236 -12.16 9.03 -1.55
N GLY A 237 -11.87 7.93 -0.84
CA GLY A 237 -12.86 7.06 -0.26
C GLY A 237 -13.32 5.90 -1.15
N ALA A 238 -12.51 5.51 -2.15
CA ALA A 238 -12.79 4.30 -2.89
C ALA A 238 -12.62 3.06 -1.98
N ALA A 239 -13.66 2.25 -1.88
CA ALA A 239 -13.76 1.16 -0.92
C ALA A 239 -14.49 -0.07 -1.51
N PRO A 240 -14.14 -1.27 -1.07
CA PRO A 240 -12.98 -1.56 -0.23
C PRO A 240 -11.67 -1.44 -1.00
N SER A 241 -10.62 -0.94 -0.37
CA SER A 241 -9.29 -0.77 -1.01
C SER A 241 -8.71 -2.08 -1.56
N SER A 242 -9.11 -3.23 -0.99
CA SER A 242 -8.73 -4.57 -1.47
C SER A 242 -9.30 -4.92 -2.85
N LYS A 243 -10.32 -4.19 -3.30
CA LYS A 243 -10.93 -4.34 -4.63
C LYS A 243 -10.39 -3.34 -5.65
N ILE A 244 -9.39 -2.54 -5.29
CA ILE A 244 -8.69 -1.63 -6.20
C ILE A 244 -7.27 -2.14 -6.33
N GLN A 245 -6.82 -2.37 -7.56
CA GLN A 245 -5.50 -2.96 -7.82
C GLN A 245 -4.73 -2.12 -8.84
N VAL A 246 -3.39 -2.17 -8.75
CA VAL A 246 -2.51 -1.55 -9.76
C VAL A 246 -2.11 -2.59 -10.77
N ASN A 247 -2.49 -2.38 -12.01
CA ASN A 247 -2.07 -3.19 -13.16
C ASN A 247 -1.31 -2.31 -14.16
N PRO A 248 0.05 -2.30 -14.14
CA PRO A 248 0.85 -1.49 -15.05
C PRO A 248 0.69 -1.89 -16.51
N GLY A 249 0.25 -3.13 -16.79
CA GLY A 249 -0.05 -3.65 -18.13
C GLY A 249 -1.39 -3.16 -18.69
N ALA A 250 -2.28 -2.66 -17.85
CA ALA A 250 -3.57 -2.15 -18.29
C ALA A 250 -3.41 -0.96 -19.25
N THR A 251 -4.20 -0.93 -20.30
CA THR A 251 -4.21 0.20 -21.26
C THR A 251 -4.83 1.45 -20.63
N ALA A 252 -5.86 1.27 -19.80
CA ALA A 252 -6.55 2.29 -19.02
C ALA A 252 -7.19 1.66 -17.77
N ALA A 253 -7.66 2.51 -16.85
CA ALA A 253 -8.40 2.01 -15.69
C ALA A 253 -9.73 1.38 -16.11
N HIS A 254 -10.03 0.20 -15.56
CA HIS A 254 -11.23 -0.58 -15.88
C HIS A 254 -11.63 -1.51 -14.74
N PHE A 255 -12.83 -2.08 -14.82
CA PHE A 255 -13.26 -3.16 -13.94
C PHE A 255 -12.94 -4.50 -14.59
N HIS A 256 -12.25 -5.35 -13.84
CA HIS A 256 -12.07 -6.75 -14.19
C HIS A 256 -13.07 -7.59 -13.38
N ILE A 257 -13.94 -8.34 -14.06
CA ILE A 257 -15.09 -9.03 -13.47
C ILE A 257 -14.99 -10.53 -13.75
N LYS A 258 -15.01 -11.34 -12.70
CA LYS A 258 -14.99 -12.81 -12.75
C LYS A 258 -16.28 -13.43 -12.23
N SER A 259 -16.61 -14.63 -12.76
CA SER A 259 -17.76 -15.41 -12.32
C SER A 259 -17.57 -16.04 -10.94
#